data_bec96c101e370ac502d6c9c9fd400484
#
_entry.id   bec96c101e370ac502d6c9c9fd400484
#
_cell.length_a   1.000
_cell.length_b   1.000
_cell.length_c   1.000
_cell.angle_alpha   90.00
_cell.angle_beta   90.00
_cell.angle_gamma   90.00
#
_symmetry.space_group_name_H-M   'P 1'
#
loop_
_entity.id
_entity.type
_entity.pdbx_description
1 polymer ?
#
loop_
_entity_poly.entity_id
_entity_poly.type
_entity_poly.pdbx_seq_one_letter_code
_entity_poly.pdbx_strand_id
1 'polypeptide(L)'
;DVYKRQLLIIKTEYIMLKTILSISGKPGLYKLVSQGKNMLIEESLADKKRFPAYGNEKIISLGDIAMYTDTEDVPLKEVFLSMKKKENGAAVVLDLKKATADDLRAYLAEVLPTFDRDRVYPSDIKKLIVWYNLLVASGMTDFEETPAAETKEESKAE
;
A
#
# COMPACT_ATOMS: atom_id res chain seq x y z
N ASP A 1 -8.45 7.79 27.98
CA ASP A 1 -8.07 9.16 28.14
C ASP A 1 -7.55 9.76 26.82
N VAL A 2 -7.25 11.04 26.85
CA VAL A 2 -6.90 11.80 25.64
C VAL A 2 -5.62 11.32 25.00
N TYR A 3 -4.60 11.06 25.78
CA TYR A 3 -3.31 10.65 25.25
C TYR A 3 -3.36 9.28 24.57
N LYS A 4 -4.08 8.37 25.15
CA LYS A 4 -4.21 7.03 24.55
C LYS A 4 -4.95 7.08 23.23
N ARG A 5 -5.96 7.93 23.13
CA ARG A 5 -6.69 8.09 21.87
C ARG A 5 -5.81 8.68 20.78
N GLN A 6 -5.04 9.69 21.13
CA GLN A 6 -4.10 10.28 20.16
C GLN A 6 -3.04 9.29 19.72
N LEU A 7 -2.52 8.51 20.66
CA LEU A 7 -1.52 7.49 20.36
C LEU A 7 -2.08 6.44 19.39
N LEU A 8 -3.32 6.00 19.60
CA LEU A 8 -3.95 5.01 18.73
C LEU A 8 -4.18 5.56 17.32
N ILE A 9 -4.59 6.82 17.20
CA ILE A 9 -4.79 7.45 15.90
C ILE A 9 -3.47 7.55 15.14
N ILE A 10 -2.41 7.96 15.80
CA ILE A 10 -1.09 8.07 15.20
C ILE A 10 -0.59 6.71 14.75
N LYS A 11 -0.77 5.67 15.57
CA LYS A 11 -0.38 4.32 15.20
C LYS A 11 -1.14 3.83 13.97
N THR A 12 -2.44 4.15 13.88
CA THR A 12 -3.25 3.75 12.75
C THR A 12 -2.72 4.38 11.46
N GLU A 13 -2.38 5.65 11.51
CA GLU A 13 -1.81 6.34 10.34
C GLU A 13 -0.45 5.77 9.95
N TYR A 14 0.40 5.55 10.95
CA TYR A 14 1.74 5.01 10.73
C TYR A 14 1.72 3.64 10.07
N ILE A 15 0.80 2.76 10.49
CA ILE A 15 0.75 1.39 10.00
C ILE A 15 -0.25 1.20 8.87
N MET A 16 -0.69 2.28 8.23
CA MET A 16 -1.72 2.19 7.19
C MET A 16 -1.41 1.13 6.13
N LEU A 17 -0.24 1.19 5.50
CA LEU A 17 0.11 0.20 4.48
C LEU A 17 0.34 -1.20 5.05
N LYS A 18 0.74 -1.30 6.30
CA LYS A 18 0.91 -2.62 6.94
C LYS A 18 -0.41 -3.33 7.15
N THR A 19 -1.50 -2.59 7.28
CA THR A 19 -2.83 -3.17 7.43
C THR A 19 -3.53 -3.41 6.10
N ILE A 20 -2.93 -2.99 5.00
CA ILE A 20 -3.47 -3.24 3.66
C ILE A 20 -2.83 -4.50 3.12
N LEU A 21 -3.66 -5.46 2.75
CA LEU A 21 -3.21 -6.80 2.39
C LEU A 21 -3.50 -7.12 0.93
N SER A 22 -2.58 -7.85 0.31
CA SER A 22 -2.77 -8.47 -0.99
C SER A 22 -2.81 -9.97 -0.77
N ILE A 23 -3.84 -10.64 -1.31
CA ILE A 23 -4.02 -12.07 -1.12
C ILE A 23 -3.84 -12.77 -2.45
N SER A 24 -2.95 -13.77 -2.49
CA SER A 24 -2.70 -14.53 -3.69
C SER A 24 -3.98 -15.20 -4.19
N GLY A 25 -4.29 -15.02 -5.47
CA GLY A 25 -5.48 -15.60 -6.07
C GLY A 25 -6.74 -14.76 -5.91
N LYS A 26 -6.70 -13.68 -5.16
CA LYS A 26 -7.85 -12.79 -5.00
C LYS A 26 -7.50 -11.40 -5.52
N PRO A 27 -8.33 -10.82 -6.38
CA PRO A 27 -8.05 -9.48 -6.93
C PRO A 27 -8.28 -8.39 -5.89
N GLY A 28 -7.61 -7.26 -6.08
CA GLY A 28 -7.81 -6.08 -5.26
C GLY A 28 -7.02 -6.09 -3.97
N LEU A 29 -7.41 -5.21 -3.08
CA LEU A 29 -6.76 -5.04 -1.79
C LEU A 29 -7.76 -5.21 -0.65
N TYR A 30 -7.25 -5.60 0.50
CA TYR A 30 -8.04 -5.86 1.68
C TYR A 30 -7.43 -5.15 2.87
N LYS A 31 -8.29 -4.69 3.77
CA LYS A 31 -7.85 -4.06 5.01
C LYS A 31 -8.01 -5.04 6.16
N LEU A 32 -6.98 -5.16 6.99
CA LEU A 32 -7.06 -5.98 8.19
C LEU A 32 -7.98 -5.29 9.19
N VAL A 33 -9.06 -5.96 9.58
CA VAL A 33 -10.05 -5.42 10.52
C VAL A 33 -9.79 -5.96 11.92
N SER A 34 -9.58 -7.26 12.03
CA SER A 34 -9.31 -7.87 13.32
C SER A 34 -8.56 -9.18 13.12
N GLN A 35 -8.02 -9.70 14.20
CA GLN A 35 -7.26 -10.94 14.18
C GLN A 35 -7.90 -11.93 15.14
N GLY A 36 -8.34 -13.07 14.60
CA GLY A 36 -8.89 -14.13 15.38
C GLY A 36 -7.88 -15.26 15.57
N LYS A 37 -8.37 -16.36 16.11
CA LYS A 37 -7.54 -17.54 16.35
C LYS A 37 -7.35 -18.28 15.04
N ASN A 38 -6.10 -18.32 14.55
CA ASN A 38 -5.72 -18.96 13.29
C ASN A 38 -6.37 -18.34 12.04
N MET A 39 -6.87 -17.11 12.17
CA MET A 39 -7.45 -16.44 11.01
C MET A 39 -7.39 -14.93 11.19
N LEU A 40 -7.49 -14.23 10.08
CA LEU A 40 -7.59 -12.78 10.06
C LEU A 40 -8.97 -12.42 9.51
N ILE A 41 -9.56 -11.35 10.03
CA ILE A 41 -10.78 -10.80 9.43
C ILE A 41 -10.37 -9.61 8.59
N GLU A 42 -10.68 -9.67 7.31
CA GLU A 42 -10.29 -8.66 6.35
C GLU A 42 -11.50 -8.05 5.65
N GLU A 43 -11.36 -6.82 5.21
CA GLU A 43 -12.43 -6.10 4.54
C GLU A 43 -11.95 -5.68 3.17
N SER A 44 -12.70 -6.03 2.13
CA SER A 44 -12.37 -5.62 0.78
C SER A 44 -12.49 -4.11 0.62
N LEU A 45 -11.48 -3.46 0.05
CA LEU A 45 -11.54 -2.02 -0.21
C LEU A 45 -12.55 -1.68 -1.30
N ALA A 46 -12.84 -2.63 -2.19
CA ALA A 46 -13.75 -2.38 -3.31
C ALA A 46 -15.22 -2.34 -2.87
N ASP A 47 -15.66 -3.32 -2.10
CA ASP A 47 -17.09 -3.43 -1.76
C ASP A 47 -17.38 -3.42 -0.26
N LYS A 48 -16.36 -3.28 0.57
CA LYS A 48 -16.47 -3.20 2.02
C LYS A 48 -16.99 -4.47 2.68
N LYS A 49 -16.99 -5.58 1.97
CA LYS A 49 -17.39 -6.86 2.54
C LYS A 49 -16.26 -7.46 3.35
N ARG A 50 -16.60 -8.14 4.42
CA ARG A 50 -15.64 -8.77 5.31
C ARG A 50 -15.64 -10.27 5.13
N PHE A 51 -14.44 -10.86 5.17
CA PHE A 51 -14.29 -12.31 5.13
C PHE A 51 -13.15 -12.77 6.03
N PRO A 52 -13.18 -14.04 6.43
CA PRO A 52 -12.04 -14.61 7.14
C PRO A 52 -10.95 -15.01 6.14
N ALA A 53 -9.70 -14.80 6.52
CA ALA A 53 -8.55 -15.31 5.78
C ALA A 53 -7.83 -16.28 6.70
N TYR A 54 -7.63 -17.51 6.23
CA TYR A 54 -7.04 -18.56 7.04
C TYR A 54 -5.54 -18.70 6.79
N GLY A 55 -4.85 -19.37 7.70
CA GLY A 55 -3.40 -19.45 7.66
C GLY A 55 -2.80 -20.14 6.43
N ASN A 56 -3.60 -20.88 5.64
CA ASN A 56 -3.12 -21.50 4.42
C ASN A 56 -3.15 -20.56 3.21
N GLU A 57 -3.67 -19.36 3.36
CA GLU A 57 -3.68 -18.39 2.28
C GLU A 57 -2.40 -17.55 2.30
N LYS A 58 -1.91 -17.23 1.11
CA LYS A 58 -0.73 -16.38 0.99
C LYS A 58 -1.14 -14.92 1.04
N ILE A 59 -0.85 -14.28 2.15
CA ILE A 59 -1.21 -12.91 2.42
C ILE A 59 0.06 -12.09 2.57
N ILE A 60 0.13 -10.97 1.85
CA ILE A 60 1.28 -10.08 1.90
C ILE A 60 0.79 -8.68 2.27
N SER A 61 1.41 -8.08 3.29
CA SER A 61 1.14 -6.70 3.66
C SER A 61 1.85 -5.76 2.69
N LEU A 62 1.17 -4.73 2.21
CA LEU A 62 1.79 -3.75 1.33
C LEU A 62 2.93 -2.99 2.03
N GLY A 63 2.87 -2.91 3.37
CA GLY A 63 3.95 -2.29 4.12
C GLY A 63 5.26 -3.06 4.07
N ASP A 64 5.20 -4.33 3.68
CA ASP A 64 6.39 -5.19 3.59
C ASP A 64 6.93 -5.32 2.16
N ILE A 65 6.29 -4.68 1.19
CA ILE A 65 6.71 -4.76 -0.21
C ILE A 65 7.58 -3.58 -0.57
N ALA A 66 8.62 -3.85 -1.36
CA ALA A 66 9.49 -2.82 -1.90
C ALA A 66 9.73 -3.06 -3.39
N MET A 67 10.06 -2.00 -4.10
CA MET A 67 10.38 -2.07 -5.52
C MET A 67 11.89 -2.15 -5.70
N TYR A 68 12.32 -3.00 -6.60
CA TYR A 68 13.75 -3.12 -6.93
C TYR A 68 14.22 -1.91 -7.71
N THR A 69 15.38 -1.37 -7.32
CA THR A 69 16.06 -0.33 -8.09
C THR A 69 17.47 -0.82 -8.43
N ASP A 70 18.21 -0.02 -9.15
CA ASP A 70 19.59 -0.35 -9.48
C ASP A 70 20.53 -0.13 -8.28
N THR A 71 20.04 0.34 -7.16
CA THR A 71 20.77 0.46 -5.92
C THR A 71 19.97 -0.22 -4.79
N GLU A 72 19.31 0.53 -3.92
CA GLU A 72 18.54 0.00 -2.80
C GLU A 72 17.08 -0.20 -3.16
N ASP A 73 16.44 -1.19 -2.52
CA ASP A 73 15.00 -1.36 -2.67
C ASP A 73 14.27 -0.18 -2.06
N VAL A 74 13.22 0.27 -2.74
CA VAL A 74 12.42 1.43 -2.30
C VAL A 74 11.06 0.94 -1.80
N PRO A 75 10.70 1.23 -0.55
CA PRO A 75 9.40 0.81 -0.01
C PRO A 75 8.24 1.34 -0.84
N LEU A 76 7.15 0.56 -0.92
CA LEU A 76 5.97 0.96 -1.68
C LEU A 76 5.40 2.30 -1.24
N LYS A 77 5.48 2.63 0.05
CA LYS A 77 4.95 3.91 0.51
C LYS A 77 5.63 5.09 -0.18
N GLU A 78 6.93 5.00 -0.43
CA GLU A 78 7.66 6.07 -1.13
C GLU A 78 7.26 6.14 -2.59
N VAL A 79 7.05 4.98 -3.23
CA VAL A 79 6.57 4.94 -4.60
C VAL A 79 5.17 5.55 -4.69
N PHE A 80 4.29 5.18 -3.76
CA PHE A 80 2.94 5.74 -3.72
C PHE A 80 2.95 7.24 -3.44
N LEU A 81 3.85 7.73 -2.60
CA LEU A 81 3.98 9.16 -2.38
C LEU A 81 4.38 9.90 -3.65
N SER A 82 5.30 9.34 -4.41
CA SER A 82 5.70 9.90 -5.71
C SER A 82 4.55 9.90 -6.69
N MET A 83 3.77 8.81 -6.72
CA MET A 83 2.58 8.73 -7.57
C MET A 83 1.54 9.76 -7.15
N LYS A 84 1.33 9.92 -5.85
CA LYS A 84 0.39 10.91 -5.33
C LYS A 84 0.79 12.33 -5.73
N LYS A 85 2.07 12.65 -5.68
CA LYS A 85 2.57 13.95 -6.11
C LYS A 85 2.37 14.17 -7.60
N LYS A 86 2.68 13.16 -8.41
CA LYS A 86 2.52 13.23 -9.85
C LYS A 86 1.06 13.41 -10.25
N GLU A 87 0.15 12.68 -9.60
CA GLU A 87 -1.26 12.69 -9.95
C GLU A 87 -2.08 13.70 -9.13
N ASN A 88 -1.44 14.50 -8.29
CA ASN A 88 -2.11 15.47 -7.43
C ASN A 88 -3.20 14.84 -6.55
N GLY A 89 -2.95 13.63 -6.08
CA GLY A 89 -3.88 12.90 -5.23
C GLY A 89 -5.00 12.18 -5.97
N ALA A 90 -5.05 12.28 -7.28
CA ALA A 90 -6.06 11.61 -8.09
C ALA A 90 -5.57 10.24 -8.54
N ALA A 91 -6.47 9.46 -9.12
CA ALA A 91 -6.12 8.16 -9.67
C ALA A 91 -5.32 8.31 -10.97
N VAL A 92 -4.55 7.26 -11.27
CA VAL A 92 -3.82 7.18 -12.55
C VAL A 92 -4.84 6.91 -13.67
N VAL A 93 -4.77 7.70 -14.75
CA VAL A 93 -5.73 7.59 -15.85
C VAL A 93 -5.28 6.67 -16.98
N LEU A 94 -4.13 6.01 -16.84
CA LEU A 94 -3.65 5.09 -17.87
C LEU A 94 -4.59 3.90 -18.02
N ASP A 95 -4.98 3.60 -19.26
CA ASP A 95 -5.85 2.45 -19.55
C ASP A 95 -5.02 1.17 -19.46
N LEU A 96 -5.14 0.47 -18.35
CA LEU A 96 -4.33 -0.73 -18.08
C LEU A 96 -4.65 -1.90 -19.01
N LYS A 97 -5.81 -1.92 -19.62
CA LYS A 97 -6.18 -2.97 -20.56
C LYS A 97 -5.45 -2.81 -21.89
N LYS A 98 -5.15 -1.57 -22.27
CA LYS A 98 -4.51 -1.26 -23.54
C LYS A 98 -3.04 -0.88 -23.40
N ALA A 99 -2.57 -0.63 -22.18
CA ALA A 99 -1.21 -0.19 -21.96
C ALA A 99 -0.22 -1.27 -22.37
N THR A 100 0.81 -0.88 -23.12
CA THR A 100 1.88 -1.78 -23.50
C THR A 100 2.92 -1.85 -22.37
N ALA A 101 3.85 -2.80 -22.49
CA ALA A 101 4.95 -2.87 -21.54
C ALA A 101 5.76 -1.57 -21.50
N ASP A 102 5.95 -0.95 -22.67
CA ASP A 102 6.67 0.32 -22.76
C ASP A 102 5.91 1.46 -22.07
N ASP A 103 4.58 1.48 -22.22
CA ASP A 103 3.75 2.48 -21.54
C ASP A 103 3.88 2.36 -20.03
N LEU A 104 3.86 1.15 -19.51
CA LEU A 104 3.98 0.90 -18.08
C LEU A 104 5.35 1.30 -17.56
N ARG A 105 6.40 0.94 -18.28
CA ARG A 105 7.76 1.31 -17.90
C ARG A 105 7.97 2.82 -17.94
N ALA A 106 7.40 3.48 -18.94
CA ALA A 106 7.50 4.93 -19.06
C ALA A 106 6.82 5.61 -17.86
N TYR A 107 5.67 5.09 -17.45
CA TYR A 107 4.98 5.63 -16.28
C TYR A 107 5.83 5.45 -15.02
N LEU A 108 6.34 4.25 -14.78
CA LEU A 108 7.13 4.00 -13.57
C LEU A 108 8.42 4.84 -13.56
N ALA A 109 9.02 5.07 -14.73
CA ALA A 109 10.22 5.88 -14.83
C ALA A 109 9.98 7.33 -14.38
N GLU A 110 8.75 7.82 -14.46
CA GLU A 110 8.43 9.16 -13.99
C GLU A 110 8.35 9.24 -12.46
N VAL A 111 7.93 8.17 -11.81
CA VAL A 111 7.80 8.16 -10.34
C VAL A 111 8.97 7.48 -9.63
N LEU A 112 9.67 6.60 -10.31
CA LEU A 112 10.82 5.89 -9.75
C LEU A 112 11.86 5.68 -10.88
N PRO A 113 12.62 6.73 -11.25
CA PRO A 113 13.54 6.67 -12.39
C PRO A 113 14.60 5.56 -12.29
N THR A 114 14.96 5.18 -11.07
CA THR A 114 16.01 4.19 -10.83
C THR A 114 15.51 2.76 -10.76
N PHE A 115 14.23 2.50 -11.07
CA PHE A 115 13.72 1.15 -10.96
C PHE A 115 14.54 0.17 -11.84
N ASP A 116 14.70 -1.05 -11.33
CA ASP A 116 15.49 -2.08 -12.03
C ASP A 116 14.64 -2.68 -13.15
N ARG A 117 15.01 -2.36 -14.38
CA ARG A 117 14.23 -2.76 -15.55
C ARG A 117 14.25 -4.26 -15.80
N ASP A 118 15.24 -4.96 -15.25
CA ASP A 118 15.34 -6.41 -15.41
C ASP A 118 14.55 -7.18 -14.38
N ARG A 119 14.38 -6.63 -13.18
CA ARG A 119 13.69 -7.32 -12.08
C ARG A 119 12.28 -6.83 -11.84
N VAL A 120 11.90 -5.65 -12.33
CA VAL A 120 10.55 -5.14 -12.23
C VAL A 120 9.84 -5.38 -13.56
N TYR A 121 8.87 -6.28 -13.54
CA TYR A 121 8.16 -6.66 -14.76
C TYR A 121 6.96 -5.76 -15.01
N PRO A 122 6.49 -5.68 -16.27
CA PRO A 122 5.29 -4.89 -16.58
C PRO A 122 4.07 -5.29 -15.75
N SER A 123 3.94 -6.58 -15.43
CA SER A 123 2.84 -7.05 -14.56
C SER A 123 2.94 -6.47 -13.15
N ASP A 124 4.14 -6.26 -12.65
CA ASP A 124 4.35 -5.65 -11.33
C ASP A 124 3.93 -4.18 -11.35
N ILE A 125 4.26 -3.48 -12.44
CA ILE A 125 3.89 -2.08 -12.59
C ILE A 125 2.37 -1.93 -12.67
N LYS A 126 1.75 -2.84 -13.39
CA LYS A 126 0.29 -2.85 -13.53
C LYS A 126 -0.38 -3.05 -12.17
N LYS A 127 0.11 -3.99 -11.36
CA LYS A 127 -0.38 -4.21 -10.01
C LYS A 127 -0.21 -2.96 -9.14
N LEU A 128 0.95 -2.32 -9.24
CA LEU A 128 1.23 -1.10 -8.49
C LEU A 128 0.18 -0.02 -8.78
N ILE A 129 -0.12 0.18 -10.05
CA ILE A 129 -1.10 1.18 -10.47
C ILE A 129 -2.50 0.81 -9.99
N VAL A 130 -2.88 -0.46 -10.10
CA VAL A 130 -4.19 -0.92 -9.61
C VAL A 130 -4.31 -0.69 -8.10
N TRP A 131 -3.27 -1.03 -7.35
CA TRP A 131 -3.27 -0.83 -5.91
C TRP A 131 -3.39 0.65 -5.53
N TYR A 132 -2.61 1.49 -6.20
CA TYR A 132 -2.68 2.93 -5.98
C TYR A 132 -4.10 3.46 -6.23
N ASN A 133 -4.69 3.07 -7.35
CA ASN A 133 -6.03 3.53 -7.70
C ASN A 133 -7.09 3.06 -6.70
N LEU A 134 -6.95 1.84 -6.19
CA LEU A 134 -7.85 1.32 -5.15
C LEU A 134 -7.73 2.12 -3.86
N LEU A 135 -6.50 2.48 -3.48
CA LEU A 135 -6.27 3.28 -2.28
C LEU A 135 -6.85 4.68 -2.44
N VAL A 136 -6.70 5.28 -3.61
CA VAL A 136 -7.29 6.59 -3.88
C VAL A 136 -8.81 6.52 -3.81
N ALA A 137 -9.42 5.51 -4.42
CA ALA A 137 -10.86 5.33 -4.42
C ALA A 137 -11.41 5.12 -3.00
N SER A 138 -10.60 4.55 -2.12
CA SER A 138 -10.98 4.29 -0.73
C SER A 138 -10.63 5.44 0.22
N GLY A 139 -10.03 6.50 -0.29
CA GLY A 139 -9.62 7.63 0.52
C GLY A 139 -8.40 7.37 1.39
N MET A 140 -7.66 6.32 1.11
CA MET A 140 -6.50 5.90 1.91
C MET A 140 -5.21 6.33 1.24
N THR A 141 -4.93 7.63 1.23
CA THR A 141 -3.79 8.20 0.52
C THR A 141 -2.73 8.82 1.43
N ASP A 142 -2.83 8.60 2.72
CA ASP A 142 -1.83 9.10 3.66
C ASP A 142 -0.69 8.09 3.78
N PHE A 143 0.34 8.27 2.95
CA PHE A 143 1.47 7.34 2.91
C PHE A 143 2.66 7.81 3.73
N GLU A 144 2.55 8.93 4.43
CA GLU A 144 3.66 9.49 5.19
C GLU A 144 3.86 8.78 6.52
N GLU A 145 5.13 8.74 6.95
CA GLU A 145 5.52 8.04 8.19
C GLU A 145 5.75 8.96 9.39
N THR A 146 5.62 10.24 9.20
CA THR A 146 5.93 11.19 10.27
C THR A 146 5.30 10.82 11.62
N PRO A 147 4.08 10.33 11.68
CA PRO A 147 3.46 9.97 12.96
C PRO A 147 4.18 8.90 13.76
N ALA A 148 5.04 8.12 13.13
CA ALA A 148 5.75 7.05 13.84
C ALA A 148 6.59 7.56 14.99
N ALA A 149 7.34 8.63 14.77
CA ALA A 149 8.20 9.21 15.80
C ALA A 149 7.36 9.76 16.96
N GLU A 150 6.26 10.39 16.64
CA GLU A 150 5.36 10.94 17.63
C GLU A 150 4.75 9.85 18.50
N THR A 151 4.41 8.73 17.87
CA THR A 151 3.86 7.60 18.59
C THR A 151 4.82 7.11 19.68
N LYS A 152 6.09 7.02 19.35
CA LYS A 152 7.10 6.56 20.30
C LYS A 152 7.27 7.53 21.45
N GLU A 153 7.28 8.81 21.17
CA GLU A 153 7.42 9.83 22.19
C GLU A 153 6.27 9.82 23.18
N GLU A 154 5.07 9.68 22.67
CA GLU A 154 3.90 9.62 23.53
C GLU A 154 3.91 8.40 24.43
N SER A 155 4.39 7.28 23.93
CA SER A 155 4.53 6.09 24.74
C SER A 155 5.44 6.30 25.93
N LYS A 156 6.49 7.07 25.75
CA LYS A 156 7.44 7.35 26.84
C LYS A 156 6.88 8.34 27.85
N ALA A 157 5.97 9.19 27.45
CA ALA A 157 5.37 10.19 28.34
C ALA A 157 4.45 9.57 29.37
N GLU A 158 4.00 8.37 29.16
CA GLU A 158 3.17 7.65 30.11
C GLU A 158 4.02 6.95 31.18
#